data_e0b6f80661e14a5a47c4254e5532e244
#
_entry.id   e0b6f80661e14a5a47c4254e5532e244
#
_cell.length_a   1.000
_cell.length_b   1.000
_cell.length_c   1.000
_cell.angle_alpha   90.00
_cell.angle_beta   90.00
_cell.angle_gamma   90.00
#
_symmetry.space_group_name_H-M   'P 1'
#
loop_
_entity.id
_entity.type
_entity.pdbx_description
1 polymer ?
#
loop_
_entity_poly.entity_id
_entity_poly.type
_entity_poly.pdbx_seq_one_letter_code
_entity_poly.pdbx_strand_id
1 'polypeptide(L)'
;MNILQLPLEEVHPYKNNPRKNDNAVDAVAASIKQYGFLVPLVISAEHEIIAGHTRYKAAGRLGLSTVPCVIADELSEDQIKAFRLADNKVGELAQWDVDLLPLELADIMQDMAVFGFESISEEEFGEEFTLDSGEKKPYQQISLTLHDKQAELIMACIDYVHTHEEVGETFGNENRKGNGVYEVVRQWAEQRKLV
;
A
#
# COMPACT_ATOMS: atom_id res chain seq x y z
N MET A 1 -4.79 7.79 29.55
CA MET A 1 -3.63 7.68 28.64
C MET A 1 -3.06 9.06 28.44
N ASN A 2 -1.82 9.31 28.81
CA ASN A 2 -1.16 10.62 28.70
C ASN A 2 -0.06 10.55 27.65
N ILE A 3 0.05 11.58 26.80
CA ILE A 3 1.16 11.72 25.86
C ILE A 3 2.27 12.49 26.53
N LEU A 4 3.46 11.90 26.57
CA LEU A 4 4.67 12.51 27.13
C LEU A 4 5.62 12.88 25.99
N GLN A 5 6.33 14.00 26.13
CA GLN A 5 7.45 14.35 25.24
C GLN A 5 8.74 13.84 25.88
N LEU A 6 9.35 12.85 25.28
CA LEU A 6 10.60 12.27 25.76
C LEU A 6 11.76 12.62 24.83
N PRO A 7 12.98 12.84 25.38
CA PRO A 7 14.19 12.90 24.57
C PRO A 7 14.32 11.67 23.69
N LEU A 8 14.67 11.84 22.42
CA LEU A 8 14.84 10.72 21.48
C LEU A 8 15.88 9.70 21.97
N GLU A 9 16.92 10.17 22.67
CA GLU A 9 17.98 9.36 23.24
C GLU A 9 17.56 8.47 24.41
N GLU A 10 16.44 8.80 25.08
CA GLU A 10 15.88 8.00 26.16
C GLU A 10 14.97 6.87 25.64
N VAL A 11 14.61 6.89 24.37
CA VAL A 11 13.73 5.89 23.75
C VAL A 11 14.57 4.82 23.07
N HIS A 12 14.33 3.56 23.39
CA HIS A 12 15.15 2.45 22.94
C HIS A 12 14.40 1.54 21.95
N PRO A 13 14.96 1.27 20.76
CA PRO A 13 14.34 0.33 19.83
C PRO A 13 14.45 -1.11 20.36
N TYR A 14 13.37 -1.90 20.20
CA TYR A 14 13.39 -3.33 20.49
C TYR A 14 14.33 -4.07 19.54
N LYS A 15 15.35 -4.74 20.08
CA LYS A 15 16.43 -5.38 19.31
C LYS A 15 15.96 -6.51 18.39
N ASN A 16 14.93 -7.26 18.83
CA ASN A 16 14.43 -8.42 18.10
C ASN A 16 13.18 -8.09 17.26
N ASN A 17 13.05 -6.85 16.78
CA ASN A 17 11.93 -6.47 15.93
C ASN A 17 11.97 -7.26 14.62
N PRO A 18 10.97 -8.14 14.33
CA PRO A 18 10.98 -8.96 13.13
C PRO A 18 10.66 -8.17 11.86
N ARG A 19 10.10 -6.96 11.97
CA ARG A 19 9.68 -6.16 10.83
C ARG A 19 10.82 -5.32 10.27
N LYS A 20 11.14 -5.52 8.99
CA LYS A 20 12.04 -4.66 8.22
C LYS A 20 11.22 -3.50 7.64
N ASN A 21 11.50 -2.30 8.08
CA ASN A 21 10.72 -1.12 7.74
C ASN A 21 11.56 0.06 7.21
N ASP A 22 12.79 -0.21 6.78
CA ASP A 22 13.72 0.83 6.33
C ASP A 22 13.20 1.57 5.09
N ASN A 23 12.52 0.87 4.18
CA ASN A 23 11.92 1.45 2.98
C ASN A 23 10.80 2.46 3.28
N ALA A 24 10.15 2.36 4.46
CA ALA A 24 9.07 3.27 4.83
C ALA A 24 9.56 4.50 5.62
N VAL A 25 10.84 4.56 5.99
CA VAL A 25 11.35 5.64 6.86
C VAL A 25 11.26 7.00 6.18
N ASP A 26 11.55 7.08 4.87
CA ASP A 26 11.51 8.33 4.12
C ASP A 26 10.09 8.87 3.99
N ALA A 27 9.13 8.02 3.65
CA ALA A 27 7.72 8.40 3.58
C ALA A 27 7.19 8.87 4.95
N VAL A 28 7.54 8.15 6.03
CA VAL A 28 7.14 8.55 7.39
C VAL A 28 7.83 9.86 7.81
N ALA A 29 9.09 10.08 7.44
CA ALA A 29 9.78 11.33 7.72
C ALA A 29 9.14 12.50 6.96
N ALA A 30 8.75 12.31 5.69
CA ALA A 30 8.01 13.29 4.91
C ALA A 30 6.67 13.63 5.59
N SER A 31 5.93 12.62 6.04
CA SER A 31 4.67 12.80 6.76
C SER A 31 4.86 13.59 8.05
N ILE A 32 5.86 13.25 8.88
CA ILE A 32 6.15 13.98 10.11
C ILE A 32 6.57 15.42 9.82
N LYS A 33 7.34 15.66 8.78
CA LYS A 33 7.76 16.99 8.36
C LYS A 33 6.58 17.85 7.89
N GLN A 34 5.64 17.25 7.18
CA GLN A 34 4.50 17.95 6.56
C GLN A 34 3.35 18.20 7.54
N TYR A 35 3.01 17.19 8.33
CA TYR A 35 1.81 17.20 9.18
C TYR A 35 2.12 17.27 10.68
N GLY A 36 3.40 17.17 11.06
CA GLY A 36 3.81 17.03 12.45
C GLY A 36 3.78 15.57 12.94
N PHE A 37 4.26 15.36 14.16
CA PHE A 37 4.30 14.04 14.78
C PHE A 37 2.95 13.72 15.45
N LEU A 38 1.93 13.38 14.64
CA LEU A 38 0.54 13.24 15.10
C LEU A 38 0.25 11.91 15.82
N VAL A 39 0.98 10.84 15.48
CA VAL A 39 0.78 9.50 16.05
C VAL A 39 1.94 9.15 16.96
N PRO A 40 1.77 9.14 18.29
CA PRO A 40 2.86 8.91 19.24
C PRO A 40 3.47 7.52 19.12
N LEU A 41 4.68 7.35 19.68
CA LEU A 41 5.27 6.05 19.93
C LEU A 41 4.56 5.38 21.11
N VAL A 42 4.43 4.05 21.09
CA VAL A 42 4.02 3.27 22.26
C VAL A 42 5.27 2.60 22.81
N ILE A 43 5.55 2.83 24.09
CA ILE A 43 6.76 2.36 24.76
C ILE A 43 6.42 1.63 26.07
N SER A 44 7.32 0.79 26.56
CA SER A 44 7.23 0.19 27.88
C SER A 44 7.62 1.21 28.98
N ALA A 45 7.49 0.81 30.25
CA ALA A 45 7.96 1.60 31.38
C ALA A 45 9.48 1.86 31.34
N GLU A 46 10.25 0.97 30.71
CA GLU A 46 11.70 1.09 30.49
C GLU A 46 12.05 1.86 29.23
N HIS A 47 11.09 2.55 28.61
CA HIS A 47 11.20 3.30 27.37
C HIS A 47 11.59 2.48 26.13
N GLU A 48 11.38 1.15 26.17
CA GLU A 48 11.58 0.32 24.98
C GLU A 48 10.36 0.39 24.04
N ILE A 49 10.59 0.57 22.75
CA ILE A 49 9.53 0.72 21.75
C ILE A 49 8.71 -0.57 21.62
N ILE A 50 7.41 -0.46 21.81
CA ILE A 50 6.41 -1.49 21.54
C ILE A 50 5.85 -1.29 20.14
N ALA A 51 5.41 -0.08 19.77
CA ALA A 51 4.93 0.26 18.43
C ALA A 51 5.49 1.61 17.96
N GLY A 52 5.81 1.71 16.67
CA GLY A 52 6.29 2.95 16.04
C GLY A 52 7.77 3.00 15.71
N HIS A 53 8.46 1.88 15.54
CA HIS A 53 9.89 1.82 15.18
C HIS A 53 10.24 2.65 13.94
N THR A 54 9.36 2.68 12.91
CA THR A 54 9.56 3.50 11.70
C THR A 54 9.54 4.98 12.04
N ARG A 55 8.59 5.42 12.89
CA ARG A 55 8.47 6.81 13.36
C ARG A 55 9.69 7.24 14.19
N TYR A 56 10.21 6.34 15.03
CA TYR A 56 11.44 6.58 15.78
C TYR A 56 12.65 6.80 14.83
N LYS A 57 12.83 5.93 13.83
CA LYS A 57 13.88 6.09 12.81
C LYS A 57 13.70 7.39 12.02
N ALA A 58 12.47 7.72 11.64
CA ALA A 58 12.15 8.95 10.93
C ALA A 58 12.45 10.21 11.77
N ALA A 59 12.15 10.18 13.08
CA ALA A 59 12.50 11.25 14.01
C ALA A 59 14.00 11.49 14.07
N GLY A 60 14.80 10.40 14.17
CA GLY A 60 16.26 10.48 14.12
C GLY A 60 16.78 11.06 12.80
N ARG A 61 16.19 10.66 11.65
CA ARG A 61 16.53 11.21 10.33
C ARG A 61 16.22 12.71 10.20
N LEU A 62 15.14 13.16 10.84
CA LEU A 62 14.74 14.57 10.89
C LEU A 62 15.52 15.39 11.93
N GLY A 63 16.36 14.77 12.77
CA GLY A 63 17.10 15.43 13.84
C GLY A 63 16.20 15.95 14.96
N LEU A 64 15.05 15.31 15.21
CA LEU A 64 14.18 15.70 16.31
C LEU A 64 14.82 15.35 17.64
N SER A 65 14.82 16.30 18.58
CA SER A 65 15.37 16.11 19.94
C SER A 65 14.41 15.36 20.86
N THR A 66 13.10 15.47 20.62
CA THR A 66 12.05 14.85 21.41
C THR A 66 11.02 14.18 20.53
N VAL A 67 10.32 13.19 21.09
CA VAL A 67 9.24 12.46 20.42
C VAL A 67 8.05 12.27 21.36
N PRO A 68 6.81 12.33 20.84
CA PRO A 68 5.62 12.03 21.64
C PRO A 68 5.52 10.54 21.90
N CYS A 69 5.35 10.16 23.15
CA CYS A 69 5.27 8.80 23.62
C CYS A 69 4.04 8.55 24.49
N VAL A 70 3.53 7.35 24.43
CA VAL A 70 2.55 6.80 25.36
C VAL A 70 3.19 5.61 26.06
N ILE A 71 3.18 5.60 27.39
CA ILE A 71 3.68 4.47 28.18
C ILE A 71 2.57 3.45 28.35
N ALA A 72 2.85 2.21 27.98
CA ALA A 72 1.98 1.03 28.17
C ALA A 72 2.46 0.27 29.43
N ASP A 73 2.23 0.86 30.58
CA ASP A 73 2.66 0.35 31.90
C ASP A 73 1.73 -0.71 32.49
N GLU A 74 0.53 -0.86 31.93
CA GLU A 74 -0.45 -1.85 32.40
C GLU A 74 -0.29 -3.24 31.72
N LEU A 75 0.58 -3.36 30.70
CA LEU A 75 0.77 -4.60 29.95
C LEU A 75 1.87 -5.48 30.56
N SER A 76 1.60 -6.78 30.69
CA SER A 76 2.64 -7.75 31.02
C SER A 76 3.64 -7.91 29.85
N GLU A 77 4.83 -8.46 30.13
CA GLU A 77 5.85 -8.71 29.09
C GLU A 77 5.31 -9.58 27.93
N ASP A 78 4.49 -10.57 28.23
CA ASP A 78 3.89 -11.43 27.22
C ASP A 78 2.86 -10.69 26.37
N GLN A 79 2.05 -9.84 26.99
CA GLN A 79 1.12 -8.96 26.29
C GLN A 79 1.86 -7.94 25.39
N ILE A 80 2.98 -7.40 25.83
CA ILE A 80 3.83 -6.51 25.02
C ILE A 80 4.33 -7.23 23.76
N LYS A 81 4.83 -8.47 23.91
CA LYS A 81 5.29 -9.28 22.77
C LYS A 81 4.15 -9.57 21.79
N ALA A 82 3.00 -9.99 22.32
CA ALA A 82 1.82 -10.26 21.50
C ALA A 82 1.31 -9.01 20.78
N PHE A 83 1.26 -7.86 21.46
CA PHE A 83 0.81 -6.60 20.89
C PHE A 83 1.74 -6.12 19.75
N ARG A 84 3.07 -6.24 19.89
CA ARG A 84 4.01 -5.91 18.80
C ARG A 84 3.68 -6.65 17.52
N LEU A 85 3.35 -7.93 17.61
CA LEU A 85 3.01 -8.73 16.42
C LEU A 85 1.62 -8.40 15.89
N ALA A 86 0.65 -8.25 16.79
CA ALA A 86 -0.73 -7.96 16.45
C ALA A 86 -0.87 -6.60 15.75
N ASP A 87 -0.27 -5.53 16.29
CA ASP A 87 -0.30 -4.18 15.73
C ASP A 87 0.21 -4.17 14.28
N ASN A 88 1.34 -4.85 14.03
CA ASN A 88 1.88 -4.97 12.69
C ASN A 88 0.99 -5.80 11.76
N LYS A 89 0.44 -6.93 12.26
CA LYS A 89 -0.33 -7.86 11.42
C LYS A 89 -1.71 -7.31 11.05
N VAL A 90 -2.37 -6.65 11.99
CA VAL A 90 -3.69 -6.06 11.74
C VAL A 90 -3.64 -4.99 10.64
N GLY A 91 -2.56 -4.18 10.60
CA GLY A 91 -2.37 -3.20 9.54
C GLY A 91 -2.25 -3.82 8.13
N GLU A 92 -1.78 -5.07 8.03
CA GLU A 92 -1.69 -5.80 6.76
C GLU A 92 -3.03 -6.38 6.28
N LEU A 93 -4.03 -6.47 7.15
CA LEU A 93 -5.37 -6.97 6.79
C LEU A 93 -6.25 -5.90 6.14
N ALA A 94 -5.91 -4.62 6.34
CA ALA A 94 -6.63 -3.52 5.71
C ALA A 94 -6.31 -3.46 4.21
N GLN A 95 -7.32 -3.17 3.42
CA GLN A 95 -7.21 -2.96 1.98
C GLN A 95 -7.82 -1.62 1.61
N TRP A 96 -7.28 -0.99 0.58
CA TRP A 96 -7.88 0.21 0.02
C TRP A 96 -9.15 -0.16 -0.77
N ASP A 97 -10.16 0.66 -0.65
CA ASP A 97 -11.29 0.64 -1.55
C ASP A 97 -10.83 1.24 -2.88
N VAL A 98 -10.79 0.39 -3.91
CA VAL A 98 -10.24 0.77 -5.23
C VAL A 98 -11.13 1.73 -6.01
N ASP A 99 -12.41 1.85 -5.64
CA ASP A 99 -13.34 2.78 -6.27
C ASP A 99 -13.32 4.16 -5.57
N LEU A 100 -13.12 4.19 -4.25
CA LEU A 100 -13.12 5.42 -3.47
C LEU A 100 -11.75 6.10 -3.39
N LEU A 101 -10.67 5.33 -3.32
CA LEU A 101 -9.32 5.87 -3.17
C LEU A 101 -8.93 6.87 -4.26
N PRO A 102 -9.19 6.61 -5.56
CA PRO A 102 -8.88 7.56 -6.61
C PRO A 102 -9.65 8.89 -6.47
N LEU A 103 -10.91 8.83 -6.02
CA LEU A 103 -11.71 10.02 -5.81
C LEU A 103 -11.14 10.89 -4.69
N GLU A 104 -10.75 10.27 -3.57
CA GLU A 104 -10.08 10.98 -2.47
C GLU A 104 -8.74 11.59 -2.89
N LEU A 105 -7.95 10.85 -3.69
CA LEU A 105 -6.67 11.34 -4.20
C LEU A 105 -6.83 12.51 -5.17
N ALA A 106 -7.89 12.52 -5.98
CA ALA A 106 -8.18 13.60 -6.94
C ALA A 106 -8.50 14.93 -6.25
N ASP A 107 -9.10 14.90 -5.05
CA ASP A 107 -9.41 16.09 -4.26
C ASP A 107 -8.19 16.63 -3.48
N ILE A 108 -7.08 15.91 -3.45
CA ILE A 108 -5.87 16.29 -2.73
C ILE A 108 -4.92 17.03 -3.67
N MET A 109 -4.66 18.31 -3.38
CA MET A 109 -3.74 19.14 -4.17
C MET A 109 -2.25 18.86 -3.88
N GLN A 110 -1.93 17.98 -2.95
CA GLN A 110 -0.57 17.68 -2.53
C GLN A 110 -0.05 16.44 -3.27
N ASP A 111 1.25 16.42 -3.57
CA ASP A 111 1.89 15.24 -4.15
C ASP A 111 1.87 14.06 -3.16
N MET A 112 1.09 13.05 -3.47
CA MET A 112 0.94 11.84 -2.67
C MET A 112 1.91 10.72 -3.07
N ALA A 113 2.70 10.89 -4.13
CA ALA A 113 3.66 9.89 -4.60
C ALA A 113 4.74 9.58 -3.54
N VAL A 114 5.14 10.58 -2.75
CA VAL A 114 6.09 10.42 -1.63
C VAL A 114 5.61 9.42 -0.57
N PHE A 115 4.31 9.17 -0.50
CA PHE A 115 3.67 8.22 0.42
C PHE A 115 3.40 6.86 -0.23
N GLY A 116 3.85 6.66 -1.48
CA GLY A 116 3.67 5.42 -2.23
C GLY A 116 2.35 5.35 -3.02
N PHE A 117 1.60 6.45 -3.08
CA PHE A 117 0.54 6.59 -4.07
C PHE A 117 1.20 7.10 -5.34
N GLU A 118 1.49 6.20 -6.27
CA GLU A 118 1.97 6.60 -7.60
C GLU A 118 0.92 7.52 -8.21
N SER A 119 1.36 8.56 -8.88
CA SER A 119 0.44 9.42 -9.64
C SER A 119 -0.29 8.51 -10.63
N ILE A 120 -1.56 8.29 -10.37
CA ILE A 120 -2.44 7.67 -11.35
C ILE A 120 -2.48 8.69 -12.49
N SER A 121 -1.74 8.42 -13.57
CA SER A 121 -1.72 9.31 -14.72
C SER A 121 -3.14 9.40 -15.28
N GLU A 122 -3.56 10.58 -15.71
CA GLU A 122 -4.86 10.78 -16.39
C GLU A 122 -5.04 9.84 -17.59
N GLU A 123 -3.96 9.26 -18.12
CA GLU A 123 -3.95 8.23 -19.16
C GLU A 123 -4.43 6.85 -18.67
N GLU A 124 -4.42 6.56 -17.36
CA GLU A 124 -4.99 5.34 -16.76
C GLU A 124 -6.46 5.49 -16.37
N PHE A 125 -6.94 6.73 -16.27
CA PHE A 125 -8.37 7.05 -16.19
C PHE A 125 -8.82 7.42 -17.60
N GLY A 126 -9.45 6.49 -18.32
CA GLY A 126 -10.15 6.80 -19.56
C GLY A 126 -11.08 8.01 -19.35
N GLU A 127 -11.13 8.86 -20.36
CA GLU A 127 -11.94 10.09 -20.40
C GLU A 127 -13.37 9.83 -19.88
N GLU A 128 -13.84 10.72 -18.98
CA GLU A 128 -15.20 10.77 -18.41
C GLU A 128 -15.62 9.64 -17.46
N PHE A 129 -15.19 9.76 -16.18
CA PHE A 129 -15.92 9.14 -15.09
C PHE A 129 -17.20 9.97 -14.79
N THR A 130 -18.29 9.67 -15.47
CA THR A 130 -19.61 10.10 -15.05
C THR A 130 -20.13 9.12 -13.99
N LEU A 131 -20.40 9.64 -12.79
CA LEU A 131 -21.18 8.94 -11.76
C LEU A 131 -22.58 8.63 -12.34
N ASP A 132 -22.73 7.46 -12.94
CA ASP A 132 -24.04 6.98 -13.33
C ASP A 132 -24.62 6.08 -12.24
N SER A 133 -25.90 6.28 -12.00
CA SER A 133 -26.67 5.73 -10.92
C SER A 133 -26.75 4.19 -10.95
N GLY A 134 -26.04 3.51 -10.05
CA GLY A 134 -26.61 2.33 -9.41
C GLY A 134 -26.44 0.95 -10.04
N GLU A 135 -25.76 0.76 -11.18
CA GLU A 135 -25.44 -0.57 -11.70
C GLU A 135 -23.96 -0.89 -11.55
N LYS A 136 -23.64 -1.98 -10.83
CA LYS A 136 -22.26 -2.50 -10.77
C LYS A 136 -21.78 -2.76 -12.19
N LYS A 137 -20.69 -2.08 -12.60
CA LYS A 137 -20.04 -2.38 -13.88
C LYS A 137 -19.66 -3.88 -13.89
N PRO A 138 -19.82 -4.59 -15.00
CA PRO A 138 -19.57 -6.04 -15.10
C PRO A 138 -18.08 -6.41 -15.11
N TYR A 139 -17.21 -5.54 -14.56
CA TYR A 139 -15.76 -5.74 -14.56
C TYR A 139 -15.29 -6.28 -13.22
N GLN A 140 -14.33 -7.21 -13.28
CA GLN A 140 -13.65 -7.78 -12.12
C GLN A 140 -12.15 -7.57 -12.26
N GLN A 141 -11.50 -7.16 -11.16
CA GLN A 141 -10.05 -7.09 -11.11
C GLN A 141 -9.47 -8.44 -10.66
N ILE A 142 -8.50 -8.94 -11.40
CA ILE A 142 -7.76 -10.17 -11.06
C ILE A 142 -6.29 -9.79 -10.86
N SER A 143 -5.78 -9.99 -9.64
CA SER A 143 -4.37 -9.78 -9.31
C SER A 143 -3.64 -11.12 -9.22
N LEU A 144 -2.47 -11.21 -9.87
CA LEU A 144 -1.64 -12.42 -9.92
C LEU A 144 -0.23 -12.10 -9.41
N THR A 145 0.31 -12.97 -8.55
CA THR A 145 1.73 -12.92 -8.17
C THR A 145 2.50 -13.86 -9.11
N LEU A 146 3.42 -13.31 -9.89
CA LEU A 146 4.14 -14.04 -10.94
C LEU A 146 5.66 -13.92 -10.69
N HIS A 147 6.39 -14.98 -11.03
CA HIS A 147 7.84 -14.91 -11.18
C HIS A 147 8.18 -14.08 -12.43
N ASP A 148 9.32 -13.36 -12.45
CA ASP A 148 9.72 -12.45 -13.54
C ASP A 148 9.57 -13.08 -14.92
N LYS A 149 10.06 -14.31 -15.10
CA LYS A 149 9.95 -15.04 -16.37
C LYS A 149 8.51 -15.36 -16.80
N GLN A 150 7.60 -15.50 -15.84
CA GLN A 150 6.18 -15.70 -16.13
C GLN A 150 5.54 -14.40 -16.57
N ALA A 151 5.88 -13.29 -15.90
CA ALA A 151 5.43 -11.96 -16.27
C ALA A 151 5.92 -11.56 -17.66
N GLU A 152 7.22 -11.78 -17.98
CA GLU A 152 7.81 -11.54 -19.30
C GLU A 152 7.07 -12.28 -20.40
N LEU A 153 6.78 -13.58 -20.19
CA LEU A 153 6.06 -14.38 -21.18
C LEU A 153 4.64 -13.87 -21.42
N ILE A 154 3.90 -13.54 -20.35
CA ILE A 154 2.53 -13.03 -20.46
C ILE A 154 2.53 -11.70 -21.20
N MET A 155 3.44 -10.76 -20.85
CA MET A 155 3.53 -9.47 -21.52
C MET A 155 3.89 -9.62 -23.01
N ALA A 156 4.82 -10.51 -23.34
CA ALA A 156 5.16 -10.82 -24.74
C ALA A 156 3.96 -11.36 -25.53
N CYS A 157 3.13 -12.22 -24.94
CA CYS A 157 1.92 -12.71 -25.56
C CYS A 157 0.88 -11.59 -25.78
N ILE A 158 0.69 -10.71 -24.80
CA ILE A 158 -0.20 -9.55 -24.90
C ILE A 158 0.25 -8.62 -26.03
N ASP A 159 1.54 -8.29 -26.07
CA ASP A 159 2.12 -7.41 -27.10
C ASP A 159 2.01 -8.04 -28.50
N TYR A 160 2.21 -9.36 -28.61
CA TYR A 160 2.05 -10.08 -29.88
C TYR A 160 0.62 -9.95 -30.40
N VAL A 161 -0.38 -10.23 -29.57
CA VAL A 161 -1.81 -10.13 -29.91
C VAL A 161 -2.14 -8.72 -30.39
N HIS A 162 -1.73 -7.68 -29.64
CA HIS A 162 -2.02 -6.29 -30.02
C HIS A 162 -1.30 -5.81 -31.29
N THR A 163 -0.23 -6.49 -31.70
CA THR A 163 0.57 -6.08 -32.86
C THR A 163 0.19 -6.82 -34.14
N HIS A 164 -0.25 -8.08 -34.00
CA HIS A 164 -0.42 -8.99 -35.13
C HIS A 164 -1.86 -9.47 -35.35
N GLU A 165 -2.75 -9.22 -34.39
CA GLU A 165 -4.10 -9.73 -34.40
C GLU A 165 -5.11 -8.61 -34.10
N GLU A 166 -6.34 -8.76 -34.58
CA GLU A 166 -7.44 -7.92 -34.16
C GLU A 166 -7.96 -8.47 -32.82
N VAL A 167 -7.92 -7.64 -31.79
CA VAL A 167 -8.53 -7.98 -30.49
C VAL A 167 -10.03 -8.06 -30.69
N GLY A 168 -10.62 -9.22 -30.36
CA GLY A 168 -12.03 -9.49 -30.56
C GLY A 168 -12.96 -8.66 -29.67
N GLU A 169 -14.04 -9.24 -29.22
CA GLU A 169 -15.03 -8.54 -28.40
C GLU A 169 -14.47 -8.17 -27.02
N THR A 170 -14.44 -6.89 -26.68
CA THR A 170 -13.91 -6.37 -25.41
C THR A 170 -14.98 -6.20 -24.33
N PHE A 171 -16.26 -6.41 -24.66
CA PHE A 171 -17.40 -6.19 -23.75
C PHE A 171 -17.44 -4.77 -23.16
N GLY A 172 -16.88 -3.77 -23.87
CA GLY A 172 -16.74 -2.41 -23.40
C GLY A 172 -15.63 -2.19 -22.38
N ASN A 173 -14.74 -3.16 -22.18
CA ASN A 173 -13.54 -3.01 -21.35
C ASN A 173 -12.45 -2.25 -22.11
N GLU A 174 -12.04 -1.12 -21.61
CA GLU A 174 -11.00 -0.27 -22.22
C GLU A 174 -9.58 -0.66 -21.78
N ASN A 175 -9.43 -1.52 -20.77
CA ASN A 175 -8.14 -1.97 -20.29
C ASN A 175 -7.41 -2.84 -21.34
N ARG A 176 -6.44 -2.24 -22.02
CA ARG A 176 -5.68 -2.88 -23.09
C ARG A 176 -5.01 -4.19 -22.66
N LYS A 177 -4.40 -4.21 -21.45
CA LYS A 177 -3.74 -5.41 -20.92
C LYS A 177 -4.77 -6.51 -20.61
N GLY A 178 -5.90 -6.14 -20.00
CA GLY A 178 -7.00 -7.07 -19.72
C GLY A 178 -7.57 -7.69 -20.99
N ASN A 179 -7.79 -6.89 -22.02
CA ASN A 179 -8.28 -7.37 -23.32
C ASN A 179 -7.25 -8.28 -24.01
N GLY A 180 -5.94 -7.96 -23.91
CA GLY A 180 -4.88 -8.83 -24.42
C GLY A 180 -4.81 -10.18 -23.71
N VAL A 181 -4.93 -10.21 -22.38
CA VAL A 181 -5.00 -11.47 -21.62
C VAL A 181 -6.22 -12.28 -22.02
N TYR A 182 -7.39 -11.62 -22.12
CA TYR A 182 -8.63 -12.27 -22.55
C TYR A 182 -8.46 -12.94 -23.92
N GLU A 183 -7.90 -12.23 -24.89
CA GLU A 183 -7.71 -12.75 -26.25
C GLU A 183 -6.77 -13.96 -26.29
N VAL A 184 -5.63 -13.89 -25.57
CA VAL A 184 -4.71 -15.04 -25.45
C VAL A 184 -5.41 -16.27 -24.85
N VAL A 185 -6.17 -16.05 -23.77
CA VAL A 185 -6.90 -17.16 -23.10
C VAL A 185 -8.03 -17.69 -23.98
N ARG A 186 -8.76 -16.82 -24.69
CA ARG A 186 -9.83 -17.20 -25.62
C ARG A 186 -9.31 -18.12 -26.73
N GLN A 187 -8.22 -17.73 -27.39
CA GLN A 187 -7.58 -18.52 -28.44
C GLN A 187 -7.09 -19.87 -27.92
N TRP A 188 -6.49 -19.90 -26.74
CA TRP A 188 -6.09 -21.16 -26.12
C TRP A 188 -7.29 -22.07 -25.79
N ALA A 189 -8.40 -21.50 -25.32
CA ALA A 189 -9.63 -22.22 -25.01
C ALA A 189 -10.29 -22.80 -26.28
N GLU A 190 -10.34 -22.03 -27.38
CA GLU A 190 -10.86 -22.48 -28.69
C GLU A 190 -10.04 -23.64 -29.25
N GLN A 191 -8.70 -23.57 -29.21
CA GLN A 191 -7.84 -24.68 -29.65
C GLN A 191 -8.12 -25.97 -28.88
N ARG A 192 -8.59 -25.86 -27.64
CA ARG A 192 -8.93 -26.98 -26.77
C ARG A 192 -10.42 -27.34 -26.75
N LYS A 193 -11.25 -26.62 -27.53
CA LYS A 193 -12.72 -26.80 -27.60
C LYS A 193 -13.40 -26.68 -26.24
N LEU A 194 -12.96 -25.71 -25.43
CA LEU A 194 -13.53 -25.41 -24.13
C LEU A 194 -14.63 -24.34 -24.20
N VAL A 195 -14.65 -23.59 -25.29
CA VAL A 195 -15.63 -22.57 -25.66
C VAL A 195 -15.99 -22.72 -27.14
#